data_2754dbbac424753d34f3c27797dc4d25
#
_entry.id   2754dbbac424753d34f3c27797dc4d25
#
_cell.length_a   1.000
_cell.length_b   1.000
_cell.length_c   1.000
_cell.angle_alpha   90.00
_cell.angle_beta   90.00
_cell.angle_gamma   90.00
#
_symmetry.space_group_name_H-M   'P 1'
#
loop_
_entity.id
_entity.type
_entity.pdbx_description
1 polymer ?
#
loop_
_entity_poly.entity_id
_entity_poly.type
_entity_poly.pdbx_seq_one_letter_code
_entity_poly.pdbx_strand_id
1 'polypeptide(L)'
;MDWFGQAEINFTHARHPRPVREKDGAQTDLLKIVEQSTPPCNLNPLLFNGHVQTMWTATRPAGPKIYYKRKIFDADHQTYRGTFAVDFVSPPHELEDPSLSRRTAYFTDEELENYRSDDSKPMLVVLHGLSGGSHEIYLRHCIEPLIGDGGWEACVVNFRGCARHKITSGVLYNARATWDMRQTIAWLQERFPNRPLFGLGFSLGANMLTNYCGEEGANCPLKGAVVCSNPFNLEVSSKMLQNTYIGREVYLRIMGSSLKDLARTNKDALEKYSKVDLESLMDITYLNEFDRLVQCPTWGYPTEYAYYRDASSTDAVLSIQIPFLAVHSTDDPIAIKEAIPFEEFQQNPNTILLTTSLGGHLCWFEIGGSRWFVRPVANFLNHLAFKTDLDSLKPQPSAIDLVDAGHNYVPMRRKMVIGEEIM
;
A
#
# COMPACT_ATOMS: atom_id res chain seq x y z
N MET A 1 3.86 -23.88 -18.17
CA MET A 1 4.11 -25.04 -17.26
C MET A 1 4.85 -24.56 -16.04
N ASP A 2 4.12 -24.33 -14.95
CA ASP A 2 4.67 -23.77 -13.70
C ASP A 2 5.57 -24.78 -12.95
N TRP A 3 5.79 -25.96 -13.52
CA TRP A 3 6.44 -27.12 -12.90
C TRP A 3 7.90 -26.90 -12.50
N PHE A 4 8.56 -25.91 -13.11
CA PHE A 4 9.95 -25.57 -12.83
C PHE A 4 10.11 -24.18 -12.23
N GLY A 5 9.06 -23.63 -11.61
CA GLY A 5 9.08 -22.29 -11.04
C GLY A 5 8.98 -21.16 -12.06
N GLN A 6 8.75 -21.46 -13.34
CA GLN A 6 8.47 -20.44 -14.36
C GLN A 6 7.01 -20.00 -14.24
N ALA A 7 6.79 -18.82 -13.67
CA ALA A 7 5.47 -18.24 -13.61
C ALA A 7 5.11 -17.55 -14.94
N GLU A 8 3.89 -17.79 -15.40
CA GLU A 8 3.33 -17.07 -16.53
C GLU A 8 3.03 -15.63 -16.13
N ILE A 9 3.43 -14.68 -17.00
CA ILE A 9 3.22 -13.25 -16.80
C ILE A 9 2.12 -12.79 -17.76
N ASN A 10 1.12 -12.08 -17.24
CA ASN A 10 0.05 -11.48 -18.03
C ASN A 10 -0.12 -10.01 -17.67
N PHE A 11 -0.49 -9.20 -18.66
CA PHE A 11 -0.78 -7.78 -18.51
C PHE A 11 -2.24 -7.52 -18.85
N THR A 12 -2.98 -6.89 -17.91
CA THR A 12 -4.33 -6.39 -18.15
C THR A 12 -4.28 -4.87 -18.20
N HIS A 13 -4.82 -4.28 -19.27
CA HIS A 13 -4.72 -2.86 -19.55
C HIS A 13 -5.84 -2.40 -20.48
N ALA A 14 -6.08 -1.10 -20.57
CA ALA A 14 -7.00 -0.52 -21.54
C ALA A 14 -6.51 -0.74 -22.99
N ARG A 15 -7.46 -0.76 -23.95
CA ARG A 15 -7.14 -0.92 -25.37
C ARG A 15 -6.09 0.06 -25.86
N HIS A 16 -6.08 1.27 -25.33
CA HIS A 16 -5.12 2.33 -25.63
C HIS A 16 -4.47 2.78 -24.31
N PRO A 17 -3.36 2.14 -23.88
CA PRO A 17 -2.62 2.55 -22.71
C PRO A 17 -2.13 4.01 -22.83
N ARG A 18 -1.97 4.67 -21.69
CA ARG A 18 -1.53 6.06 -21.63
C ARG A 18 -0.25 6.29 -22.44
N PRO A 19 -0.24 7.25 -23.40
CA PRO A 19 0.99 7.67 -24.05
C PRO A 19 1.91 8.40 -23.06
N VAL A 20 3.20 8.14 -23.17
CA VAL A 20 4.24 8.71 -22.31
C VAL A 20 5.35 9.28 -23.21
N ARG A 21 5.79 10.50 -22.90
CA ARG A 21 6.96 11.12 -23.52
C ARG A 21 8.18 10.90 -22.64
N GLU A 22 9.28 10.49 -23.21
CA GLU A 22 10.56 10.38 -22.51
C GLU A 22 11.33 11.71 -22.56
N LYS A 23 12.33 11.87 -21.68
CA LYS A 23 13.15 13.09 -21.57
C LYS A 23 13.97 13.37 -22.83
N ASP A 24 14.31 12.33 -23.60
CA ASP A 24 15.00 12.45 -24.90
C ASP A 24 14.06 12.81 -26.06
N GLY A 25 12.75 12.94 -25.79
CA GLY A 25 11.71 13.25 -26.77
C GLY A 25 11.06 12.01 -27.41
N ALA A 26 11.52 10.80 -27.11
CA ALA A 26 10.90 9.58 -27.62
C ALA A 26 9.46 9.41 -27.10
N GLN A 27 8.61 8.80 -27.94
CA GLN A 27 7.23 8.50 -27.58
C GLN A 27 7.10 7.00 -27.28
N THR A 28 6.49 6.68 -26.14
CA THR A 28 6.18 5.32 -25.73
C THR A 28 4.78 5.29 -25.11
N ASP A 29 4.40 4.20 -24.51
CA ASP A 29 3.17 4.07 -23.72
C ASP A 29 3.43 3.33 -22.41
N LEU A 30 2.46 3.43 -21.50
CA LEU A 30 2.60 2.87 -20.15
C LEU A 30 2.79 1.35 -20.17
N LEU A 31 2.14 0.63 -21.10
CA LEU A 31 2.28 -0.82 -21.21
C LEU A 31 3.72 -1.20 -21.57
N LYS A 32 4.30 -0.56 -22.58
CA LYS A 32 5.69 -0.84 -23.00
C LYS A 32 6.69 -0.57 -21.88
N ILE A 33 6.49 0.49 -21.11
CA ILE A 33 7.32 0.78 -19.93
C ILE A 33 7.24 -0.38 -18.94
N VAL A 34 6.03 -0.89 -18.65
CA VAL A 34 5.83 -2.01 -17.72
C VAL A 34 6.43 -3.30 -18.28
N GLU A 35 6.23 -3.61 -19.57
CA GLU A 35 6.81 -4.79 -20.20
C GLU A 35 8.35 -4.77 -20.13
N GLN A 36 8.98 -3.64 -20.45
CA GLN A 36 10.44 -3.46 -20.36
C GLN A 36 10.96 -3.52 -18.91
N SER A 37 10.13 -3.14 -17.94
CA SER A 37 10.47 -3.19 -16.52
C SER A 37 10.35 -4.60 -15.93
N THR A 38 9.68 -5.52 -16.63
CA THR A 38 9.29 -6.83 -16.11
C THR A 38 10.19 -7.94 -16.64
N PRO A 39 11.16 -8.43 -15.85
CA PRO A 39 11.99 -9.57 -16.25
C PRO A 39 11.18 -10.88 -16.17
N PRO A 40 11.65 -11.97 -16.84
CA PRO A 40 11.06 -13.30 -16.68
C PRO A 40 10.91 -13.70 -15.21
N CYS A 41 9.77 -14.31 -14.86
CA CYS A 41 9.45 -14.69 -13.48
C CYS A 41 9.86 -16.15 -13.22
N ASN A 42 11.09 -16.34 -12.71
CA ASN A 42 11.64 -17.66 -12.39
C ASN A 42 11.73 -17.80 -10.87
N LEU A 43 10.79 -18.51 -10.29
CA LEU A 43 10.69 -18.72 -8.84
C LEU A 43 11.34 -20.02 -8.40
N ASN A 44 11.50 -20.17 -7.10
CA ASN A 44 12.01 -21.41 -6.51
C ASN A 44 11.02 -22.57 -6.73
N PRO A 45 11.39 -23.63 -7.48
CA PRO A 45 10.48 -24.74 -7.79
C PRO A 45 9.98 -25.51 -6.56
N LEU A 46 10.70 -25.45 -5.44
CA LEU A 46 10.28 -26.08 -4.18
C LEU A 46 9.11 -25.34 -3.52
N LEU A 47 8.87 -24.09 -3.92
CA LEU A 47 7.77 -23.25 -3.43
C LEU A 47 6.67 -23.19 -4.51
N PHE A 48 6.11 -24.31 -4.86
CA PHE A 48 5.34 -24.61 -6.05
C PHE A 48 3.90 -24.07 -6.06
N ASN A 49 3.45 -23.38 -5.00
CA ASN A 49 2.13 -22.71 -4.95
C ASN A 49 2.12 -21.56 -3.95
N GLY A 50 1.08 -20.70 -4.06
CA GLY A 50 0.94 -19.50 -3.24
C GLY A 50 0.88 -19.74 -1.74
N HIS A 51 0.31 -20.85 -1.27
CA HIS A 51 0.30 -21.20 0.15
C HIS A 51 1.71 -21.49 0.67
N VAL A 52 2.49 -22.30 -0.04
CA VAL A 52 3.87 -22.63 0.34
C VAL A 52 4.75 -21.38 0.28
N GLN A 53 4.62 -20.56 -0.77
CA GLN A 53 5.28 -19.26 -0.88
C GLN A 53 4.97 -18.37 0.35
N THR A 54 3.69 -18.23 0.69
CA THR A 54 3.24 -17.37 1.79
C THR A 54 3.73 -17.86 3.15
N MET A 55 3.62 -19.17 3.41
CA MET A 55 4.11 -19.76 4.68
C MET A 55 5.63 -19.68 4.81
N TRP A 56 6.37 -19.80 3.70
CA TRP A 56 7.83 -19.71 3.69
C TRP A 56 8.36 -18.36 4.20
N THR A 57 7.58 -17.29 4.09
CA THR A 57 7.93 -15.97 4.63
C THR A 57 8.27 -16.01 6.11
N ALA A 58 7.55 -16.82 6.91
CA ALA A 58 7.74 -16.91 8.35
C ALA A 58 9.12 -17.50 8.76
N THR A 59 9.82 -18.16 7.84
CA THR A 59 11.11 -18.84 8.13
C THR A 59 12.34 -18.01 7.72
N ARG A 60 12.15 -16.80 7.16
CA ARG A 60 13.23 -16.04 6.53
C ARG A 60 14.00 -15.15 7.50
N PRO A 61 15.35 -15.06 7.30
CA PRO A 61 16.19 -14.15 8.06
C PRO A 61 15.87 -12.69 7.74
N ALA A 62 16.34 -11.79 8.60
CA ALA A 62 16.18 -10.37 8.46
C ALA A 62 16.69 -9.86 7.09
N GLY A 63 15.82 -9.25 6.28
CA GLY A 63 16.16 -8.65 4.99
C GLY A 63 17.14 -7.47 5.10
N PRO A 64 17.23 -6.61 4.06
CA PRO A 64 18.17 -5.49 4.00
C PRO A 64 18.17 -4.63 5.26
N LYS A 65 19.32 -4.09 5.63
CA LYS A 65 19.45 -3.18 6.77
C LYS A 65 19.15 -1.76 6.32
N ILE A 66 17.95 -1.28 6.62
CA ILE A 66 17.57 0.12 6.42
C ILE A 66 17.44 0.79 7.77
N TYR A 67 17.91 2.01 7.87
CA TYR A 67 17.86 2.86 9.05
C TYR A 67 16.84 3.97 8.85
N TYR A 68 16.17 4.37 9.92
CA TYR A 68 15.10 5.34 9.86
C TYR A 68 15.23 6.40 10.95
N LYS A 69 14.83 7.63 10.61
CA LYS A 69 14.48 8.68 11.56
C LYS A 69 12.96 8.86 11.58
N ARG A 70 12.38 8.81 12.79
CA ARG A 70 10.93 8.89 12.99
C ARG A 70 10.49 10.30 13.31
N LYS A 71 9.48 10.77 12.59
CA LYS A 71 8.66 11.92 12.93
C LYS A 71 7.28 11.47 13.39
N ILE A 72 6.80 12.04 14.50
CA ILE A 72 5.40 11.92 14.91
C ILE A 72 4.64 13.13 14.35
N PHE A 73 3.51 12.86 13.72
CA PHE A 73 2.57 13.86 13.26
C PHE A 73 1.36 13.89 14.18
N ASP A 74 0.92 15.10 14.53
CA ASP A 74 -0.43 15.32 15.02
C ASP A 74 -1.35 15.38 13.82
N ALA A 75 -2.48 14.66 13.86
CA ALA A 75 -3.45 14.71 12.78
C ALA A 75 -4.08 16.10 12.70
N ASP A 76 -4.09 16.69 11.51
CA ASP A 76 -4.63 18.03 11.24
C ASP A 76 -6.16 18.05 11.20
N HIS A 77 -6.81 16.92 11.00
CA HIS A 77 -8.25 16.81 10.93
C HIS A 77 -8.91 16.80 12.32
N GLN A 78 -9.86 17.68 12.57
CA GLN A 78 -10.48 17.85 13.90
C GLN A 78 -11.22 16.61 14.40
N THR A 79 -11.87 15.87 13.52
CA THR A 79 -12.62 14.66 13.87
C THR A 79 -11.72 13.42 13.92
N TYR A 80 -10.75 13.32 13.01
CA TYR A 80 -9.80 12.22 12.92
C TYR A 80 -8.53 12.53 13.74
N ARG A 81 -8.71 12.79 15.02
CA ARG A 81 -7.63 13.22 15.94
C ARG A 81 -6.67 12.08 16.30
N GLY A 82 -5.55 12.46 16.89
CA GLY A 82 -4.50 11.60 17.41
C GLY A 82 -3.21 11.75 16.61
N THR A 83 -2.27 10.86 16.89
CA THR A 83 -0.94 10.91 16.27
C THR A 83 -0.70 9.70 15.38
N PHE A 84 0.18 9.88 14.40
CA PHE A 84 0.73 8.81 13.57
C PHE A 84 2.22 9.02 13.34
N ALA A 85 2.94 7.94 12.99
CA ALA A 85 4.37 7.95 12.82
C ALA A 85 4.76 7.80 11.36
N VAL A 86 5.74 8.61 10.91
CA VAL A 86 6.38 8.43 9.60
C VAL A 86 7.87 8.20 9.82
N ASP A 87 8.38 7.12 9.24
CA ASP A 87 9.78 6.72 9.31
C ASP A 87 10.48 7.09 8.00
N PHE A 88 11.40 8.04 8.06
CA PHE A 88 12.20 8.51 6.93
C PHE A 88 13.50 7.71 6.86
N VAL A 89 13.84 7.20 5.67
CA VAL A 89 15.12 6.53 5.47
C VAL A 89 16.26 7.49 5.79
N SER A 90 17.24 7.00 6.52
CA SER A 90 18.39 7.78 6.98
C SER A 90 19.70 7.04 6.77
N PRO A 91 20.84 7.74 6.79
CA PRO A 91 22.14 7.09 6.92
C PRO A 91 22.19 6.17 8.15
N PRO A 92 23.08 5.16 8.14
CA PRO A 92 23.30 4.31 9.31
C PRO A 92 23.66 5.15 10.56
N HIS A 93 23.05 4.79 11.69
CA HIS A 93 23.30 5.40 13.00
C HIS A 93 23.37 4.34 14.10
N GLU A 94 24.07 4.64 15.18
CA GLU A 94 24.20 3.75 16.34
C GLU A 94 23.10 3.98 17.40
N LEU A 95 22.22 4.96 17.18
CA LEU A 95 21.13 5.27 18.09
C LEU A 95 20.14 4.11 18.12
N GLU A 96 19.94 3.52 19.28
CA GLU A 96 18.91 2.52 19.53
C GLU A 96 17.97 3.04 20.62
N ASP A 97 16.69 3.10 20.32
CA ASP A 97 15.62 3.35 21.27
C ASP A 97 14.84 2.04 21.47
N PRO A 98 14.85 1.45 22.68
CA PRO A 98 14.13 0.19 22.94
C PRO A 98 12.62 0.27 22.72
N SER A 99 12.05 1.48 22.72
CA SER A 99 10.63 1.71 22.46
C SER A 99 10.30 1.65 20.97
N LEU A 100 11.29 1.77 20.09
CA LEU A 100 11.12 1.78 18.64
C LEU A 100 11.48 0.43 17.98
N SER A 101 11.14 0.30 16.73
CA SER A 101 11.62 -0.80 15.90
C SER A 101 13.14 -0.70 15.72
N ARG A 102 13.80 -1.83 15.59
CA ARG A 102 15.26 -1.89 15.41
C ARG A 102 15.72 -0.98 14.26
N ARG A 103 16.80 -0.24 14.43
CA ARG A 103 17.38 0.74 13.49
C ARG A 103 16.48 1.96 13.22
N THR A 104 15.59 2.26 14.14
CA THR A 104 14.77 3.47 14.10
C THR A 104 15.13 4.35 15.29
N ALA A 105 15.29 5.64 15.07
CA ALA A 105 15.45 6.65 16.11
C ALA A 105 14.53 7.84 15.82
N TYR A 106 14.23 8.66 16.82
CA TYR A 106 13.51 9.90 16.58
C TYR A 106 14.43 10.94 15.92
N PHE A 107 13.85 11.82 15.12
CA PHE A 107 14.51 13.08 14.80
C PHE A 107 14.70 13.89 16.08
N THR A 108 15.84 14.59 16.20
CA THR A 108 15.91 15.73 17.11
C THR A 108 15.18 16.92 16.50
N ASP A 109 14.83 17.92 17.33
CA ASP A 109 14.13 19.13 16.84
C ASP A 109 15.01 19.86 15.79
N GLU A 110 16.31 19.94 16.01
CA GLU A 110 17.26 20.55 15.07
C GLU A 110 17.36 19.78 13.75
N GLU A 111 17.45 18.45 13.79
CA GLU A 111 17.43 17.61 12.58
C GLU A 111 16.16 17.82 11.79
N LEU A 112 15.00 17.85 12.48
CA LEU A 112 13.70 17.99 11.85
C LEU A 112 13.50 19.38 11.23
N GLU A 113 13.96 20.43 11.89
CA GLU A 113 13.90 21.80 11.37
C GLU A 113 14.70 21.93 10.07
N ASN A 114 15.86 21.29 10.01
CA ASN A 114 16.76 21.28 8.85
C ASN A 114 16.40 20.23 7.80
N TYR A 115 15.44 19.35 8.07
CA TYR A 115 15.01 18.29 7.13
C TYR A 115 14.15 18.86 6.01
N ARG A 116 14.79 19.54 5.07
CA ARG A 116 14.20 20.15 3.86
C ARG A 116 15.27 20.30 2.78
N SER A 117 14.86 20.34 1.53
CA SER A 117 15.78 20.54 0.40
C SER A 117 15.05 21.03 -0.83
N ASP A 118 15.72 21.83 -1.65
CA ASP A 118 15.27 22.29 -2.96
C ASP A 118 15.79 21.41 -4.11
N ASP A 119 16.38 20.24 -3.81
CA ASP A 119 16.81 19.28 -4.81
C ASP A 119 15.61 18.63 -5.52
N SER A 120 15.90 17.93 -6.64
CA SER A 120 14.89 17.22 -7.44
C SER A 120 14.98 15.69 -7.31
N LYS A 121 15.58 15.19 -6.22
CA LYS A 121 15.70 13.76 -5.95
C LYS A 121 14.31 13.13 -5.77
N PRO A 122 13.96 12.04 -6.46
CA PRO A 122 12.63 11.43 -6.27
C PRO A 122 12.44 10.92 -4.84
N MET A 123 11.22 11.08 -4.34
CA MET A 123 10.80 10.66 -3.00
C MET A 123 9.74 9.59 -3.07
N LEU A 124 9.97 8.44 -2.41
CA LEU A 124 9.04 7.32 -2.34
C LEU A 124 8.25 7.38 -1.02
N VAL A 125 6.92 7.40 -1.12
CA VAL A 125 6.00 7.26 0.03
C VAL A 125 5.48 5.83 0.06
N VAL A 126 5.78 5.12 1.15
CA VAL A 126 5.50 3.68 1.25
C VAL A 126 4.44 3.39 2.30
N LEU A 127 3.48 2.51 1.97
CA LEU A 127 2.44 2.00 2.86
C LEU A 127 2.60 0.49 3.06
N HIS A 128 2.71 0.07 4.31
CA HIS A 128 2.90 -1.34 4.69
C HIS A 128 1.60 -2.15 4.71
N GLY A 129 1.68 -3.47 4.90
CA GLY A 129 0.54 -4.36 5.06
C GLY A 129 -0.09 -4.31 6.45
N LEU A 130 -1.11 -5.16 6.66
CA LEU A 130 -1.85 -5.28 7.94
C LEU A 130 -0.89 -5.45 9.13
N SER A 131 -1.05 -4.64 10.17
CA SER A 131 -0.27 -4.68 11.43
C SER A 131 1.25 -4.55 11.28
N GLY A 132 1.76 -4.20 10.10
CA GLY A 132 3.19 -4.11 9.80
C GLY A 132 3.86 -2.82 10.28
N GLY A 133 4.78 -2.31 9.46
CA GLY A 133 5.54 -1.08 9.70
C GLY A 133 6.77 -0.99 8.81
N SER A 134 7.60 0.02 9.03
CA SER A 134 8.86 0.24 8.31
C SER A 134 9.86 -0.92 8.43
N HIS A 135 9.70 -1.77 9.45
CA HIS A 135 10.54 -2.94 9.71
C HIS A 135 10.21 -4.15 8.83
N GLU A 136 9.15 -4.10 8.03
CA GLU A 136 8.73 -5.23 7.18
C GLU A 136 9.78 -5.59 6.13
N ILE A 137 10.02 -6.91 5.98
CA ILE A 137 11.10 -7.42 5.12
C ILE A 137 10.81 -7.16 3.64
N TYR A 138 9.58 -7.43 3.19
CA TYR A 138 9.16 -7.21 1.79
C TYR A 138 9.31 -5.75 1.37
N LEU A 139 8.97 -4.84 2.25
CA LEU A 139 9.08 -3.40 2.05
C LEU A 139 10.54 -2.96 1.93
N ARG A 140 11.41 -3.42 2.84
CA ARG A 140 12.83 -3.09 2.80
C ARG A 140 13.54 -3.63 1.57
N HIS A 141 13.15 -4.80 1.06
CA HIS A 141 13.64 -5.32 -0.21
C HIS A 141 13.31 -4.42 -1.41
N CYS A 142 12.15 -3.73 -1.40
CA CYS A 142 11.80 -2.80 -2.45
C CYS A 142 12.47 -1.42 -2.30
N ILE A 143 12.68 -0.96 -1.07
CA ILE A 143 13.33 0.33 -0.80
C ILE A 143 14.83 0.27 -1.11
N GLU A 144 15.51 -0.81 -0.71
CA GLU A 144 16.98 -0.92 -0.79
C GLU A 144 17.54 -0.62 -2.19
N PRO A 145 17.08 -1.23 -3.29
CA PRO A 145 17.64 -0.96 -4.61
C PRO A 145 17.38 0.46 -5.11
N LEU A 146 16.35 1.13 -4.61
CA LEU A 146 16.04 2.50 -5.01
C LEU A 146 16.95 3.51 -4.29
N ILE A 147 17.14 3.36 -2.99
CA ILE A 147 17.98 4.28 -2.21
C ILE A 147 19.49 4.08 -2.45
N GLY A 148 19.94 2.84 -2.73
CA GLY A 148 21.33 2.51 -2.99
C GLY A 148 21.77 2.99 -4.38
N ASP A 149 21.21 2.39 -5.42
CA ASP A 149 21.66 2.62 -6.80
C ASP A 149 20.83 3.70 -7.53
N GLY A 150 19.58 3.87 -7.14
CA GLY A 150 18.62 4.76 -7.83
C GLY A 150 18.66 6.21 -7.38
N GLY A 151 19.34 6.54 -6.30
CA GLY A 151 19.42 7.91 -5.79
C GLY A 151 18.09 8.47 -5.28
N TRP A 152 17.23 7.63 -4.73
CA TRP A 152 15.94 7.99 -4.14
C TRP A 152 16.07 8.34 -2.65
N GLU A 153 15.13 9.15 -2.18
CA GLU A 153 14.73 9.21 -0.78
C GLU A 153 13.45 8.43 -0.55
N ALA A 154 13.20 7.97 0.67
CA ALA A 154 11.98 7.23 0.96
C ALA A 154 11.48 7.49 2.38
N CYS A 155 10.16 7.41 2.55
CA CYS A 155 9.53 7.37 3.86
C CYS A 155 8.45 6.30 3.92
N VAL A 156 8.18 5.81 5.13
CA VAL A 156 7.14 4.82 5.41
C VAL A 156 6.11 5.44 6.33
N VAL A 157 4.87 5.57 5.88
CA VAL A 157 3.76 6.00 6.71
C VAL A 157 3.31 4.79 7.53
N ASN A 158 3.57 4.80 8.83
CA ASN A 158 3.15 3.74 9.72
C ASN A 158 1.69 3.98 10.14
N PHE A 159 0.86 2.97 9.95
CA PHE A 159 -0.55 3.05 10.37
C PHE A 159 -0.66 3.22 11.87
N ARG A 160 -1.70 3.91 12.32
CA ARG A 160 -1.94 4.21 13.74
C ARG A 160 -1.93 2.95 14.59
N GLY A 161 -1.11 2.94 15.63
CA GLY A 161 -0.88 1.79 16.51
C GLY A 161 0.16 0.80 16.02
N CYS A 162 0.66 0.93 14.77
CA CYS A 162 1.67 0.05 14.19
C CYS A 162 3.11 0.52 14.46
N ALA A 163 4.09 -0.32 14.11
CA ALA A 163 5.52 -0.03 14.23
C ALA A 163 5.94 0.49 15.62
N ARG A 164 5.33 -0.05 16.68
CA ARG A 164 5.52 0.37 18.09
C ARG A 164 5.12 1.81 18.39
N HIS A 165 4.42 2.49 17.50
CA HIS A 165 3.83 3.78 17.79
C HIS A 165 2.49 3.57 18.51
N LYS A 166 2.36 4.09 19.74
CA LYS A 166 1.11 4.02 20.51
C LYS A 166 0.15 5.11 20.04
N ILE A 167 -1.12 4.76 19.90
CA ILE A 167 -2.16 5.73 19.57
C ILE A 167 -2.37 6.70 20.74
N THR A 168 -2.71 7.94 20.42
CA THR A 168 -3.04 9.01 21.38
C THR A 168 -4.52 9.36 21.40
N SER A 169 -5.32 8.62 20.61
CA SER A 169 -6.77 8.70 20.54
C SER A 169 -7.38 7.30 20.57
N GLY A 170 -8.70 7.16 20.59
CA GLY A 170 -9.39 5.87 20.51
C GLY A 170 -9.43 5.26 19.10
N VAL A 171 -8.64 5.76 18.16
CA VAL A 171 -8.74 5.43 16.74
C VAL A 171 -7.51 4.66 16.28
N LEU A 172 -7.70 3.39 15.97
CA LEU A 172 -6.77 2.58 15.16
C LEU A 172 -6.97 2.89 13.67
N TYR A 173 -6.02 2.47 12.83
CA TYR A 173 -6.17 2.60 11.38
C TYR A 173 -7.34 1.76 10.84
N ASN A 174 -7.85 2.13 9.67
CA ASN A 174 -8.73 1.28 8.87
C ASN A 174 -8.37 1.34 7.38
N ALA A 175 -8.85 0.37 6.61
CA ALA A 175 -8.50 0.21 5.20
C ALA A 175 -9.04 1.34 4.28
N ARG A 176 -9.94 2.20 4.79
CA ARG A 176 -10.53 3.32 4.05
C ARG A 176 -9.85 4.67 4.36
N ALA A 177 -9.10 4.75 5.46
CA ALA A 177 -8.56 6.02 5.97
C ALA A 177 -7.31 6.45 5.18
N THR A 178 -7.43 7.49 4.36
CA THR A 178 -6.33 8.04 3.53
C THR A 178 -5.74 9.35 4.10
N TRP A 179 -6.26 9.87 5.22
CA TRP A 179 -5.90 11.19 5.76
C TRP A 179 -4.44 11.29 6.20
N ASP A 180 -3.93 10.30 6.92
CA ASP A 180 -2.54 10.32 7.42
C ASP A 180 -1.54 10.35 6.25
N MET A 181 -1.82 9.62 5.18
CA MET A 181 -1.03 9.67 3.95
C MET A 181 -1.14 11.03 3.27
N ARG A 182 -2.34 11.60 3.18
CA ARG A 182 -2.59 12.91 2.55
C ARG A 182 -1.82 14.01 3.28
N GLN A 183 -1.89 14.04 4.61
CA GLN A 183 -1.12 14.99 5.44
C GLN A 183 0.39 14.80 5.26
N THR A 184 0.88 13.56 5.21
CA THR A 184 2.30 13.28 4.94
C THR A 184 2.73 13.82 3.59
N ILE A 185 1.94 13.60 2.54
CA ILE A 185 2.26 14.08 1.18
C ILE A 185 2.26 15.62 1.12
N ALA A 186 1.27 16.28 1.74
CA ALA A 186 1.24 17.74 1.81
C ALA A 186 2.47 18.30 2.53
N TRP A 187 2.88 17.68 3.65
CA TRP A 187 4.09 18.06 4.37
C TRP A 187 5.36 17.84 3.53
N LEU A 188 5.44 16.76 2.75
CA LEU A 188 6.57 16.51 1.85
C LEU A 188 6.65 17.55 0.74
N GLN A 189 5.53 17.97 0.16
CA GLN A 189 5.49 19.03 -0.87
C GLN A 189 5.96 20.39 -0.33
N GLU A 190 5.65 20.69 0.93
CA GLU A 190 6.13 21.90 1.58
C GLU A 190 7.65 21.86 1.86
N ARG A 191 8.17 20.73 2.33
CA ARG A 191 9.57 20.59 2.73
C ARG A 191 10.51 20.31 1.55
N PHE A 192 9.99 19.69 0.47
CA PHE A 192 10.75 19.25 -0.70
C PHE A 192 10.00 19.63 -1.99
N PRO A 193 9.84 20.94 -2.29
CA PRO A 193 8.93 21.42 -3.34
C PRO A 193 9.29 20.93 -4.75
N ASN A 194 10.56 20.60 -5.00
CA ASN A 194 11.05 20.17 -6.31
C ASN A 194 11.17 18.66 -6.45
N ARG A 195 10.96 17.88 -5.37
CA ARG A 195 11.05 16.42 -5.42
C ARG A 195 9.77 15.82 -6.03
N PRO A 196 9.86 15.05 -7.11
CA PRO A 196 8.73 14.28 -7.60
C PRO A 196 8.40 13.16 -6.59
N LEU A 197 7.13 13.05 -6.20
CA LEU A 197 6.64 12.08 -5.24
C LEU A 197 6.08 10.85 -5.96
N PHE A 198 6.37 9.66 -5.43
CA PHE A 198 5.87 8.38 -5.93
C PHE A 198 5.29 7.56 -4.78
N GLY A 199 4.31 6.69 -5.09
CA GLY A 199 3.68 5.82 -4.09
C GLY A 199 4.06 4.35 -4.26
N LEU A 200 4.22 3.64 -3.13
CA LEU A 200 4.37 2.18 -3.12
C LEU A 200 3.54 1.59 -1.98
N GLY A 201 2.60 0.70 -2.31
CA GLY A 201 1.72 0.08 -1.33
C GLY A 201 1.77 -1.44 -1.33
N PHE A 202 1.62 -2.04 -0.15
CA PHE A 202 1.64 -3.49 0.01
C PHE A 202 0.39 -3.99 0.74
N SER A 203 -0.30 -5.00 0.18
CA SER A 203 -1.47 -5.62 0.82
C SER A 203 -2.50 -4.55 1.23
N LEU A 204 -2.82 -4.41 2.53
CA LEU A 204 -3.71 -3.36 3.02
C LEU A 204 -3.23 -1.94 2.63
N GLY A 205 -1.94 -1.68 2.67
CA GLY A 205 -1.36 -0.41 2.21
C GLY A 205 -1.51 -0.19 0.70
N ALA A 206 -1.54 -1.27 -0.08
CA ALA A 206 -1.87 -1.22 -1.50
C ALA A 206 -3.32 -0.77 -1.72
N ASN A 207 -4.26 -1.30 -0.92
CA ASN A 207 -5.67 -0.89 -0.95
C ASN A 207 -5.82 0.59 -0.59
N MET A 208 -5.15 1.05 0.47
CA MET A 208 -5.20 2.46 0.89
C MET A 208 -4.59 3.39 -0.17
N LEU A 209 -3.45 3.03 -0.76
CA LEU A 209 -2.81 3.81 -1.82
C LEU A 209 -3.68 3.88 -3.07
N THR A 210 -4.32 2.78 -3.47
CA THR A 210 -5.26 2.75 -4.60
C THR A 210 -6.44 3.68 -4.36
N ASN A 211 -7.05 3.61 -3.16
CA ASN A 211 -8.11 4.53 -2.76
C ASN A 211 -7.64 5.99 -2.77
N TYR A 212 -6.47 6.28 -2.23
CA TYR A 212 -5.89 7.62 -2.25
C TYR A 212 -5.72 8.15 -3.68
N CYS A 213 -5.10 7.38 -4.58
CA CYS A 213 -4.92 7.79 -5.97
C CYS A 213 -6.25 8.03 -6.70
N GLY A 214 -7.27 7.21 -6.42
CA GLY A 214 -8.61 7.39 -6.98
C GLY A 214 -9.36 8.61 -6.40
N GLU A 215 -9.20 8.89 -5.09
CA GLU A 215 -9.77 10.07 -4.42
C GLU A 215 -9.19 11.37 -4.95
N GLU A 216 -7.87 11.43 -5.11
CA GLU A 216 -7.18 12.61 -5.65
C GLU A 216 -7.41 12.77 -7.16
N GLY A 217 -7.59 11.69 -7.91
CA GLY A 217 -7.86 11.72 -9.34
C GLY A 217 -6.88 12.62 -10.11
N ALA A 218 -7.42 13.65 -10.78
CA ALA A 218 -6.65 14.63 -11.54
C ALA A 218 -5.70 15.48 -10.69
N ASN A 219 -6.01 15.64 -9.41
CA ASN A 219 -5.23 16.45 -8.47
C ASN A 219 -4.17 15.65 -7.73
N CYS A 220 -4.01 14.35 -8.05
CA CYS A 220 -3.05 13.49 -7.36
C CYS A 220 -1.62 14.05 -7.48
N PRO A 221 -0.97 14.37 -6.35
CA PRO A 221 0.38 14.94 -6.40
C PRO A 221 1.47 13.93 -6.71
N LEU A 222 1.15 12.63 -6.64
CA LEU A 222 2.08 11.57 -7.01
C LEU A 222 2.28 11.54 -8.52
N LYS A 223 3.52 11.34 -8.96
CA LYS A 223 3.89 11.20 -10.39
C LYS A 223 3.74 9.77 -10.92
N GLY A 224 3.54 8.81 -10.03
CA GLY A 224 3.25 7.42 -10.32
C GLY A 224 3.11 6.62 -9.04
N ALA A 225 2.48 5.45 -9.12
CA ALA A 225 2.31 4.57 -7.97
C ALA A 225 2.40 3.10 -8.37
N VAL A 226 2.87 2.28 -7.42
CA VAL A 226 2.90 0.82 -7.54
C VAL A 226 2.21 0.20 -6.34
N VAL A 227 1.39 -0.82 -6.59
CA VAL A 227 0.75 -1.61 -5.53
C VAL A 227 1.03 -3.10 -5.72
N CYS A 228 1.30 -3.80 -4.61
CA CYS A 228 1.64 -5.22 -4.63
C CYS A 228 0.66 -6.01 -3.77
N SER A 229 0.11 -7.12 -4.30
CA SER A 229 -0.84 -8.01 -3.60
C SER A 229 -2.02 -7.25 -2.97
N ASN A 230 -2.64 -6.35 -3.73
CA ASN A 230 -3.76 -5.53 -3.25
C ASN A 230 -5.04 -6.37 -3.12
N PRO A 231 -5.66 -6.47 -1.95
CA PRO A 231 -6.98 -7.10 -1.78
C PRO A 231 -8.09 -6.13 -2.25
N PHE A 232 -8.15 -5.83 -3.56
CA PHE A 232 -9.02 -4.80 -4.15
C PHE A 232 -10.47 -4.86 -3.67
N ASN A 233 -11.04 -6.07 -3.53
CA ASN A 233 -12.39 -6.29 -3.03
C ASN A 233 -12.35 -7.02 -1.69
N LEU A 234 -12.41 -6.26 -0.58
CA LEU A 234 -12.30 -6.80 0.77
C LEU A 234 -13.49 -7.71 1.14
N GLU A 235 -14.69 -7.43 0.62
CA GLU A 235 -15.86 -8.27 0.89
C GLU A 235 -15.69 -9.66 0.24
N VAL A 236 -15.27 -9.72 -1.02
CA VAL A 236 -15.01 -10.98 -1.73
C VAL A 236 -13.88 -11.74 -1.07
N SER A 237 -12.75 -11.06 -0.78
CA SER A 237 -11.60 -11.68 -0.10
C SER A 237 -11.98 -12.26 1.26
N SER A 238 -12.73 -11.52 2.07
CA SER A 238 -13.17 -11.98 3.40
C SER A 238 -14.09 -13.21 3.29
N LYS A 239 -15.08 -13.21 2.37
CA LYS A 239 -15.98 -14.35 2.16
C LYS A 239 -15.23 -15.60 1.72
N MET A 240 -14.30 -15.47 0.77
CA MET A 240 -13.54 -16.61 0.28
C MET A 240 -12.60 -17.18 1.33
N LEU A 241 -11.92 -16.33 2.11
CA LEU A 241 -11.11 -16.80 3.25
C LEU A 241 -11.96 -17.54 4.29
N GLN A 242 -13.17 -17.08 4.59
CA GLN A 242 -14.06 -17.76 5.53
C GLN A 242 -14.58 -19.10 4.99
N ASN A 243 -14.73 -19.25 3.68
CA ASN A 243 -15.29 -20.45 3.04
C ASN A 243 -14.27 -21.57 2.82
N THR A 244 -12.99 -21.31 3.00
CA THR A 244 -11.92 -22.31 2.87
C THR A 244 -11.32 -22.65 4.22
N TYR A 245 -10.97 -23.93 4.44
CA TYR A 245 -10.37 -24.38 5.71
C TYR A 245 -9.05 -23.64 6.01
N ILE A 246 -8.14 -23.57 5.04
CA ILE A 246 -6.85 -22.87 5.19
C ILE A 246 -7.08 -21.36 5.36
N GLY A 247 -8.00 -20.78 4.59
CA GLY A 247 -8.37 -19.38 4.71
C GLY A 247 -8.80 -19.02 6.14
N ARG A 248 -9.73 -19.80 6.69
CA ARG A 248 -10.28 -19.57 8.01
C ARG A 248 -9.31 -19.92 9.14
N GLU A 249 -8.78 -21.15 9.15
CA GLU A 249 -8.03 -21.66 10.30
C GLU A 249 -6.54 -21.25 10.30
N VAL A 250 -6.03 -20.75 9.18
CA VAL A 250 -4.66 -20.23 9.10
C VAL A 250 -4.66 -18.72 8.91
N TYR A 251 -5.13 -18.21 7.78
CA TYR A 251 -4.95 -16.79 7.44
C TYR A 251 -5.80 -15.85 8.28
N LEU A 252 -7.12 -16.07 8.41
CA LEU A 252 -7.99 -15.21 9.23
C LEU A 252 -7.61 -15.27 10.71
N ARG A 253 -7.15 -16.42 11.17
CA ARG A 253 -6.68 -16.61 12.56
C ARG A 253 -5.38 -15.86 12.82
N ILE A 254 -4.39 -15.94 11.94
CA ILE A 254 -3.12 -15.21 12.05
C ILE A 254 -3.36 -13.70 12.01
N MET A 255 -4.17 -13.22 11.07
CA MET A 255 -4.52 -11.80 10.96
C MET A 255 -5.29 -11.30 12.18
N GLY A 256 -6.27 -12.09 12.67
CA GLY A 256 -7.00 -11.78 13.90
C GLY A 256 -6.09 -11.69 15.12
N SER A 257 -5.15 -12.64 15.27
CA SER A 257 -4.14 -12.60 16.34
C SER A 257 -3.26 -11.37 16.27
N SER A 258 -2.78 -10.99 15.08
CA SER A 258 -1.94 -9.81 14.89
C SER A 258 -2.67 -8.52 15.27
N LEU A 259 -3.95 -8.39 14.92
CA LEU A 259 -4.77 -7.23 15.31
C LEU A 259 -5.12 -7.23 16.80
N LYS A 260 -5.33 -8.39 17.39
CA LYS A 260 -5.51 -8.53 18.84
C LYS A 260 -4.27 -8.08 19.61
N ASP A 261 -3.08 -8.44 19.14
CA ASP A 261 -1.81 -7.98 19.74
C ASP A 261 -1.60 -6.47 19.55
N LEU A 262 -2.03 -5.92 18.41
CA LEU A 262 -2.06 -4.48 18.19
C LEU A 262 -2.98 -3.76 19.19
N ALA A 263 -4.18 -4.29 19.42
CA ALA A 263 -5.11 -3.73 20.40
C ALA A 263 -4.57 -3.84 21.82
N ARG A 264 -3.93 -4.95 22.19
CA ARG A 264 -3.27 -5.10 23.52
C ARG A 264 -2.17 -4.06 23.72
N THR A 265 -1.36 -3.80 22.70
CA THR A 265 -0.30 -2.79 22.77
C THR A 265 -0.86 -1.39 22.99
N ASN A 266 -2.07 -1.12 22.50
CA ASN A 266 -2.75 0.17 22.57
C ASN A 266 -3.90 0.19 23.60
N LYS A 267 -3.95 -0.79 24.52
CA LYS A 267 -5.06 -1.00 25.47
C LYS A 267 -5.44 0.25 26.23
N ASP A 268 -4.46 0.92 26.84
CA ASP A 268 -4.69 2.10 27.70
C ASP A 268 -5.41 3.24 26.96
N ALA A 269 -5.04 3.46 25.68
CA ALA A 269 -5.67 4.48 24.86
C ALA A 269 -7.07 4.07 24.39
N LEU A 270 -7.26 2.79 24.05
CA LEU A 270 -8.56 2.25 23.68
C LEU A 270 -9.54 2.30 24.86
N GLU A 271 -9.13 1.92 26.05
CA GLU A 271 -9.95 2.01 27.28
C GLU A 271 -10.35 3.46 27.59
N LYS A 272 -9.41 4.39 27.42
CA LYS A 272 -9.63 5.80 27.79
C LYS A 272 -10.47 6.57 26.77
N TYR A 273 -10.29 6.29 25.46
CA TYR A 273 -10.79 7.15 24.41
C TYR A 273 -11.76 6.47 23.43
N SER A 274 -11.98 5.15 23.55
CA SER A 274 -12.91 4.44 22.66
C SER A 274 -14.05 3.80 23.45
N LYS A 275 -15.05 3.29 22.72
CA LYS A 275 -16.16 2.49 23.27
C LYS A 275 -15.99 1.00 22.94
N VAL A 276 -14.79 0.59 22.57
CA VAL A 276 -14.48 -0.80 22.21
C VAL A 276 -14.55 -1.67 23.47
N ASP A 277 -15.29 -2.77 23.40
CA ASP A 277 -15.31 -3.80 24.42
C ASP A 277 -14.04 -4.64 24.33
N LEU A 278 -13.05 -4.30 25.16
CA LEU A 278 -11.75 -4.97 25.16
C LEU A 278 -11.80 -6.38 25.74
N GLU A 279 -12.76 -6.69 26.61
CA GLU A 279 -12.93 -8.03 27.16
C GLU A 279 -13.37 -8.98 26.05
N SER A 280 -14.46 -8.66 25.35
CA SER A 280 -14.91 -9.40 24.16
C SER A 280 -13.85 -9.48 23.06
N LEU A 281 -13.04 -8.41 22.89
CA LEU A 281 -11.97 -8.37 21.90
C LEU A 281 -10.86 -9.40 22.19
N MET A 282 -10.59 -9.72 23.45
CA MET A 282 -9.57 -10.72 23.78
C MET A 282 -10.00 -12.15 23.42
N ASP A 283 -11.29 -12.39 23.26
CA ASP A 283 -11.85 -13.71 22.93
C ASP A 283 -11.98 -13.99 21.43
N ILE A 284 -11.82 -12.97 20.57
CA ILE A 284 -11.91 -13.17 19.13
C ILE A 284 -10.83 -14.13 18.61
N THR A 285 -11.16 -14.79 17.51
CA THR A 285 -10.27 -15.72 16.81
C THR A 285 -9.91 -15.22 15.42
N TYR A 286 -10.85 -14.60 14.70
CA TYR A 286 -10.75 -14.27 13.29
C TYR A 286 -10.76 -12.76 13.03
N LEU A 287 -10.16 -12.37 11.90
CA LEU A 287 -10.08 -10.97 11.45
C LEU A 287 -11.45 -10.26 11.40
N ASN A 288 -12.48 -10.91 10.84
CA ASN A 288 -13.80 -10.31 10.71
C ASN A 288 -14.49 -10.05 12.05
N GLU A 289 -14.15 -10.78 13.09
CA GLU A 289 -14.63 -10.52 14.46
C GLU A 289 -13.98 -9.25 15.02
N PHE A 290 -12.68 -9.04 14.78
CA PHE A 290 -12.00 -7.78 15.09
C PHE A 290 -12.69 -6.59 14.42
N ASP A 291 -12.93 -6.69 13.12
CA ASP A 291 -13.52 -5.60 12.34
C ASP A 291 -14.94 -5.26 12.88
N ARG A 292 -15.71 -6.27 13.26
CA ARG A 292 -17.03 -6.07 13.89
C ARG A 292 -16.95 -5.37 15.24
N LEU A 293 -16.00 -5.74 16.09
CA LEU A 293 -15.89 -5.21 17.46
C LEU A 293 -15.13 -3.89 17.54
N VAL A 294 -14.22 -3.60 16.59
CA VAL A 294 -13.36 -2.41 16.62
C VAL A 294 -13.71 -1.44 15.50
N GLN A 295 -13.66 -1.89 14.24
CA GLN A 295 -13.83 -0.98 13.10
C GLN A 295 -15.26 -0.43 13.03
N CYS A 296 -16.26 -1.31 13.20
CA CYS A 296 -17.65 -0.87 13.12
C CYS A 296 -18.01 0.21 14.16
N PRO A 297 -17.81 0.00 15.47
CA PRO A 297 -18.17 1.02 16.45
C PRO A 297 -17.29 2.26 16.41
N THR A 298 -16.00 2.12 16.03
CA THR A 298 -15.07 3.26 15.97
C THR A 298 -15.42 4.21 14.82
N TRP A 299 -15.81 3.67 13.66
CA TRP A 299 -16.02 4.41 12.43
C TRP A 299 -17.49 4.55 12.02
N GLY A 300 -18.42 4.04 12.84
CA GLY A 300 -19.87 4.16 12.58
C GLY A 300 -20.41 3.24 11.49
N TYR A 301 -19.69 2.19 11.12
CA TYR A 301 -20.21 1.20 10.17
C TYR A 301 -21.24 0.28 10.84
N PRO A 302 -22.39 0.03 10.21
CA PRO A 302 -23.43 -0.84 10.77
C PRO A 302 -23.02 -2.32 10.82
N THR A 303 -22.14 -2.75 9.91
CA THR A 303 -21.62 -4.12 9.82
C THR A 303 -20.21 -4.13 9.22
N GLU A 304 -19.42 -5.18 9.49
CA GLU A 304 -18.12 -5.38 8.86
C GLU A 304 -18.21 -5.47 7.32
N TYR A 305 -19.29 -5.98 6.78
CA TYR A 305 -19.47 -6.01 5.32
C TYR A 305 -19.77 -4.62 4.74
N ALA A 306 -20.45 -3.74 5.47
CA ALA A 306 -20.59 -2.35 5.05
C ALA A 306 -19.21 -1.65 5.02
N TYR A 307 -18.37 -1.90 6.02
CA TYR A 307 -16.99 -1.45 6.06
C TYR A 307 -16.18 -2.00 4.87
N TYR A 308 -16.23 -3.31 4.62
CA TYR A 308 -15.46 -3.92 3.52
C TYR A 308 -15.86 -3.35 2.16
N ARG A 309 -17.15 -3.15 1.88
CA ARG A 309 -17.60 -2.54 0.62
C ARG A 309 -17.14 -1.09 0.47
N ASP A 310 -17.16 -0.31 1.54
CA ASP A 310 -16.72 1.09 1.51
C ASP A 310 -15.19 1.22 1.43
N ALA A 311 -14.46 0.29 2.05
CA ALA A 311 -13.00 0.29 2.10
C ALA A 311 -12.35 -0.39 0.89
N SER A 312 -13.09 -1.17 0.10
CA SER A 312 -12.59 -1.78 -1.13
C SER A 312 -12.11 -0.71 -2.13
N SER A 313 -11.07 -1.05 -2.89
CA SER A 313 -10.45 -0.13 -3.85
C SER A 313 -10.75 -0.48 -5.32
N THR A 314 -11.69 -1.39 -5.57
CA THR A 314 -12.10 -1.79 -6.93
C THR A 314 -12.52 -0.59 -7.76
N ASP A 315 -13.48 0.20 -7.26
CA ASP A 315 -14.01 1.37 -7.97
C ASP A 315 -12.95 2.48 -8.11
N ALA A 316 -11.99 2.57 -7.18
CA ALA A 316 -10.92 3.55 -7.22
C ALA A 316 -10.04 3.43 -8.47
N VAL A 317 -9.84 2.20 -8.99
CA VAL A 317 -9.07 1.94 -10.21
C VAL A 317 -9.58 2.79 -11.37
N LEU A 318 -10.88 2.98 -11.49
CA LEU A 318 -11.50 3.76 -12.56
C LEU A 318 -11.20 5.27 -12.50
N SER A 319 -10.87 5.79 -11.31
CA SER A 319 -10.63 7.22 -11.08
C SER A 319 -9.16 7.61 -11.06
N ILE A 320 -8.23 6.66 -11.11
CA ILE A 320 -6.78 6.94 -11.11
C ILE A 320 -6.38 7.68 -12.38
N GLN A 321 -5.68 8.81 -12.25
CA GLN A 321 -5.22 9.63 -13.38
C GLN A 321 -3.70 9.80 -13.44
N ILE A 322 -2.95 9.01 -12.69
CA ILE A 322 -1.49 8.94 -12.73
C ILE A 322 -1.03 7.58 -13.27
N PRO A 323 0.20 7.43 -13.79
CA PRO A 323 0.77 6.12 -14.09
C PRO A 323 0.71 5.18 -12.90
N PHE A 324 0.02 4.05 -13.05
CA PHE A 324 -0.25 3.14 -11.96
C PHE A 324 0.01 1.69 -12.36
N LEU A 325 0.87 1.00 -11.60
CA LEU A 325 1.18 -0.41 -11.77
C LEU A 325 0.67 -1.22 -10.58
N ALA A 326 -0.15 -2.23 -10.85
CA ALA A 326 -0.50 -3.24 -9.86
C ALA A 326 0.25 -4.55 -10.17
N VAL A 327 0.95 -5.10 -9.18
CA VAL A 327 1.65 -6.40 -9.27
C VAL A 327 0.91 -7.40 -8.39
N HIS A 328 0.42 -8.49 -9.01
CA HIS A 328 -0.43 -9.45 -8.31
C HIS A 328 -0.08 -10.89 -8.71
N SER A 329 -0.30 -11.84 -7.81
CA SER A 329 -0.21 -13.27 -8.12
C SER A 329 -1.61 -13.88 -8.14
N THR A 330 -1.93 -14.67 -9.17
CA THR A 330 -3.25 -15.31 -9.26
C THR A 330 -3.42 -16.50 -8.32
N ASP A 331 -2.32 -16.94 -7.68
CA ASP A 331 -2.32 -17.96 -6.63
C ASP A 331 -2.18 -17.36 -5.21
N ASP A 332 -2.33 -16.03 -5.06
CA ASP A 332 -2.29 -15.36 -3.76
C ASP A 332 -3.43 -15.88 -2.87
N PRO A 333 -3.13 -16.48 -1.70
CA PRO A 333 -4.15 -17.08 -0.86
C PRO A 333 -4.89 -16.08 0.05
N ILE A 334 -4.45 -14.81 0.08
CA ILE A 334 -5.01 -13.74 0.93
C ILE A 334 -5.71 -12.70 0.05
N ALA A 335 -4.98 -12.09 -0.89
CA ALA A 335 -5.54 -11.20 -1.89
C ALA A 335 -5.90 -12.01 -3.13
N ILE A 336 -7.03 -12.69 -3.07
CA ILE A 336 -7.42 -13.74 -3.99
C ILE A 336 -7.73 -13.23 -5.40
N LYS A 337 -7.58 -14.11 -6.40
CA LYS A 337 -7.81 -13.80 -7.82
C LYS A 337 -9.20 -13.25 -8.09
N GLU A 338 -10.22 -13.77 -7.42
CA GLU A 338 -11.64 -13.39 -7.59
C GLU A 338 -11.93 -11.95 -7.14
N ALA A 339 -11.02 -11.35 -6.37
CA ALA A 339 -11.12 -9.96 -5.91
C ALA A 339 -10.40 -8.97 -6.84
N ILE A 340 -9.71 -9.44 -7.88
CA ILE A 340 -8.97 -8.59 -8.82
C ILE A 340 -9.93 -7.94 -9.82
N PRO A 341 -9.95 -6.61 -9.96
CA PRO A 341 -10.84 -5.89 -10.85
C PRO A 341 -10.30 -5.81 -12.29
N PHE A 342 -10.26 -6.96 -12.97
CA PHE A 342 -9.71 -7.05 -14.33
C PHE A 342 -10.40 -6.13 -15.32
N GLU A 343 -11.74 -5.99 -15.21
CA GLU A 343 -12.54 -5.17 -16.11
C GLU A 343 -12.27 -3.69 -15.92
N GLU A 344 -12.09 -3.24 -14.68
CA GLU A 344 -11.77 -1.86 -14.34
C GLU A 344 -10.38 -1.46 -14.89
N PHE A 345 -9.40 -2.35 -14.82
CA PHE A 345 -8.07 -2.13 -15.46
C PHE A 345 -8.17 -2.03 -16.98
N GLN A 346 -9.12 -2.69 -17.62
CA GLN A 346 -9.34 -2.58 -19.07
C GLN A 346 -10.01 -1.26 -19.47
N GLN A 347 -10.62 -0.54 -18.53
CA GLN A 347 -11.29 0.74 -18.80
C GLN A 347 -10.38 1.96 -18.53
N ASN A 348 -9.34 1.85 -17.71
CA ASN A 348 -8.51 2.98 -17.36
C ASN A 348 -7.14 2.94 -18.05
N PRO A 349 -6.85 3.86 -18.99
CA PRO A 349 -5.57 3.91 -19.70
C PRO A 349 -4.36 4.20 -18.81
N ASN A 350 -4.58 4.75 -17.61
CA ASN A 350 -3.51 5.11 -16.67
C ASN A 350 -3.02 3.92 -15.83
N THR A 351 -3.68 2.76 -15.92
CA THR A 351 -3.42 1.63 -15.03
C THR A 351 -3.01 0.38 -15.80
N ILE A 352 -2.00 -0.32 -15.30
CA ILE A 352 -1.59 -1.65 -15.79
C ILE A 352 -1.63 -2.63 -14.62
N LEU A 353 -2.27 -3.77 -14.83
CA LEU A 353 -2.22 -4.90 -13.91
C LEU A 353 -1.27 -5.97 -14.47
N LEU A 354 -0.17 -6.18 -13.79
CA LEU A 354 0.77 -7.28 -13.99
C LEU A 354 0.36 -8.45 -13.11
N THR A 355 -0.02 -9.57 -13.70
CA THR A 355 -0.30 -10.80 -12.94
C THR A 355 0.70 -11.89 -13.26
N THR A 356 0.99 -12.73 -12.24
CA THR A 356 1.79 -13.95 -12.40
C THR A 356 0.97 -15.17 -11.96
N SER A 357 1.21 -16.33 -12.58
CA SER A 357 0.52 -17.58 -12.22
C SER A 357 0.95 -18.12 -10.85
N LEU A 358 2.17 -17.77 -10.39
CA LEU A 358 2.75 -18.16 -9.09
C LEU A 358 3.31 -16.91 -8.39
N GLY A 359 3.31 -16.90 -7.06
CA GLY A 359 3.91 -15.80 -6.29
C GLY A 359 3.51 -15.77 -4.81
N GLY A 360 2.29 -16.16 -4.49
CA GLY A 360 1.71 -16.02 -3.15
C GLY A 360 1.59 -14.57 -2.68
N HIS A 361 1.35 -14.37 -1.39
CA HIS A 361 1.11 -13.03 -0.83
C HIS A 361 2.43 -12.32 -0.49
N LEU A 362 2.83 -11.34 -1.31
CA LEU A 362 4.08 -10.55 -1.16
C LEU A 362 5.36 -11.40 -1.15
N CYS A 363 5.38 -12.54 -1.83
CA CYS A 363 6.47 -13.51 -1.75
C CYS A 363 7.34 -13.57 -3.00
N TRP A 364 6.89 -14.22 -4.06
CA TRP A 364 7.65 -14.41 -5.29
C TRP A 364 9.12 -14.79 -5.07
N PHE A 365 9.37 -15.77 -4.18
CA PHE A 365 10.73 -16.19 -3.84
C PHE A 365 11.43 -16.89 -4.99
N GLU A 366 12.59 -16.40 -5.33
CA GLU A 366 13.54 -17.03 -6.25
C GLU A 366 14.47 -18.00 -5.52
N ILE A 367 15.23 -18.80 -6.27
CA ILE A 367 16.35 -19.59 -5.70
C ILE A 367 17.34 -18.59 -5.08
N GLY A 368 17.75 -18.86 -3.84
CA GLY A 368 18.60 -17.92 -3.07
C GLY A 368 17.82 -16.96 -2.15
N GLY A 369 16.49 -16.86 -2.33
CA GLY A 369 15.60 -16.16 -1.39
C GLY A 369 15.37 -14.69 -1.67
N SER A 370 15.83 -14.17 -2.80
CA SER A 370 15.41 -12.87 -3.35
C SER A 370 13.92 -12.93 -3.73
N ARG A 371 13.30 -11.76 -3.87
CA ARG A 371 11.90 -11.63 -4.27
C ARG A 371 11.84 -11.04 -5.67
N TRP A 372 11.32 -11.82 -6.62
CA TRP A 372 11.24 -11.41 -8.03
C TRP A 372 10.52 -10.05 -8.22
N PHE A 373 9.43 -9.81 -7.53
CA PHE A 373 8.59 -8.62 -7.74
C PHE A 373 9.30 -7.30 -7.43
N VAL A 374 10.39 -7.33 -6.68
CA VAL A 374 11.22 -6.15 -6.40
C VAL A 374 11.75 -5.51 -7.69
N ARG A 375 12.12 -6.36 -8.67
CA ARG A 375 12.69 -5.86 -9.94
C ARG A 375 11.68 -5.08 -10.79
N PRO A 376 10.50 -5.61 -11.15
CA PRO A 376 9.53 -4.81 -11.90
C PRO A 376 9.10 -3.55 -11.16
N VAL A 377 8.98 -3.58 -9.83
CA VAL A 377 8.69 -2.39 -9.02
C VAL A 377 9.78 -1.34 -9.14
N ALA A 378 11.04 -1.72 -8.89
CA ALA A 378 12.17 -0.79 -8.93
C ALA A 378 12.43 -0.27 -10.36
N ASN A 379 12.39 -1.14 -11.36
CA ASN A 379 12.59 -0.76 -12.76
C ASN A 379 11.53 0.24 -13.25
N PHE A 380 10.25 -0.02 -12.95
CA PHE A 380 9.15 0.86 -13.32
C PHE A 380 9.27 2.24 -12.65
N LEU A 381 9.53 2.28 -11.35
CA LEU A 381 9.70 3.54 -10.62
C LEU A 381 10.92 4.32 -11.14
N ASN A 382 12.06 3.64 -11.38
CA ASN A 382 13.25 4.26 -11.95
C ASN A 382 13.00 4.78 -13.36
N HIS A 383 12.26 4.04 -14.19
CA HIS A 383 11.90 4.51 -15.53
C HIS A 383 11.10 5.81 -15.45
N LEU A 384 10.05 5.84 -14.62
CA LEU A 384 9.24 7.04 -14.44
C LEU A 384 10.06 8.22 -13.91
N ALA A 385 10.88 8.01 -12.89
CA ALA A 385 11.63 9.10 -12.25
C ALA A 385 12.74 9.68 -13.14
N PHE A 386 13.46 8.83 -13.86
CA PHE A 386 14.69 9.24 -14.53
C PHE A 386 14.60 9.34 -16.04
N LYS A 387 13.69 8.60 -16.69
CA LYS A 387 13.54 8.60 -18.16
C LYS A 387 12.32 9.36 -18.64
N THR A 388 11.21 9.35 -17.88
CA THR A 388 9.96 10.00 -18.30
C THR A 388 10.01 11.52 -18.09
N ASP A 389 9.49 12.27 -19.05
CA ASP A 389 9.18 13.69 -18.93
C ASP A 389 7.93 13.86 -18.06
N LEU A 390 8.15 14.03 -16.75
CA LEU A 390 7.08 14.12 -15.75
C LEU A 390 6.15 15.32 -15.94
N ASP A 391 6.62 16.39 -16.56
CA ASP A 391 5.82 17.58 -16.84
C ASP A 391 4.81 17.35 -17.97
N SER A 392 5.09 16.36 -18.82
CA SER A 392 4.17 15.91 -19.86
C SER A 392 3.05 15.02 -19.37
N LEU A 393 3.15 14.49 -18.15
CA LEU A 393 2.15 13.62 -17.52
C LEU A 393 0.94 14.42 -17.02
N LYS A 394 0.22 15.06 -17.94
CA LYS A 394 -1.05 15.73 -17.59
C LYS A 394 -2.13 14.70 -17.27
N PRO A 395 -3.07 15.02 -16.36
CA PRO A 395 -4.24 14.17 -16.14
C PRO A 395 -4.91 13.82 -17.45
N GLN A 396 -5.21 12.55 -17.66
CA GLN A 396 -6.00 12.10 -18.80
C GLN A 396 -7.34 11.59 -18.30
N PRO A 397 -8.46 12.06 -18.87
CA PRO A 397 -9.77 11.59 -18.47
C PRO A 397 -9.86 10.07 -18.66
N SER A 398 -10.51 9.40 -17.72
CA SER A 398 -10.85 7.99 -17.86
C SER A 398 -11.92 7.80 -18.95
N ALA A 399 -12.12 6.58 -19.43
CA ALA A 399 -13.18 6.30 -20.39
C ALA A 399 -14.58 6.70 -19.87
N ILE A 400 -14.75 6.75 -18.55
CA ILE A 400 -15.99 7.17 -17.88
C ILE A 400 -16.22 8.68 -18.04
N ASP A 401 -15.17 9.48 -17.99
CA ASP A 401 -15.24 10.93 -18.14
C ASP A 401 -15.58 11.38 -19.57
N LEU A 402 -15.45 10.48 -20.54
CA LEU A 402 -15.70 10.73 -21.96
C LEU A 402 -17.15 10.45 -22.40
N VAL A 403 -18.00 9.93 -21.50
CA VAL A 403 -19.40 9.62 -21.83
C VAL A 403 -20.29 10.82 -21.47
N ASP A 404 -20.57 11.66 -22.46
CA ASP A 404 -21.57 12.75 -22.36
C ASP A 404 -23.00 12.17 -22.55
N ALA A 405 -23.44 11.39 -21.56
CA ALA A 405 -24.75 10.73 -21.59
C ALA A 405 -25.81 11.43 -20.71
N GLY A 406 -25.48 12.58 -20.10
CA GLY A 406 -26.35 13.25 -19.14
C GLY A 406 -26.53 12.49 -17.81
N HIS A 407 -25.85 11.35 -17.65
CA HIS A 407 -25.79 10.54 -16.44
C HIS A 407 -24.34 10.17 -16.16
N ASN A 408 -23.82 10.59 -15.01
CA ASN A 408 -22.43 10.34 -14.63
C ASN A 408 -22.36 9.27 -13.53
N TYR A 409 -21.63 8.20 -13.79
CA TYR A 409 -21.19 7.28 -12.76
C TYR A 409 -20.01 7.91 -12.02
N VAL A 410 -20.10 8.02 -10.69
CA VAL A 410 -19.03 8.57 -9.84
C VAL A 410 -18.40 7.45 -9.02
N PRO A 411 -17.27 6.87 -9.47
CA PRO A 411 -16.69 5.68 -8.83
C PRO A 411 -16.23 5.94 -7.41
N MET A 412 -15.72 7.15 -7.09
CA MET A 412 -15.17 7.48 -5.78
C MET A 412 -16.16 8.16 -4.83
N ARG A 413 -17.45 7.87 -4.97
CA ARG A 413 -18.42 8.38 -4.00
C ARG A 413 -18.17 7.76 -2.62
N ARG A 414 -17.53 8.55 -1.75
CA ARG A 414 -17.24 8.14 -0.38
C ARG A 414 -18.54 7.96 0.41
N LYS A 415 -18.66 6.85 1.13
CA LYS A 415 -19.80 6.56 2.01
C LYS A 415 -19.52 6.94 3.45
N MET A 416 -18.26 6.81 3.88
CA MET A 416 -17.82 7.31 5.18
C MET A 416 -17.52 8.81 5.09
N VAL A 417 -18.28 9.60 5.81
CA VAL A 417 -18.13 11.06 5.90
C VAL A 417 -17.72 11.40 7.33
N ILE A 418 -16.68 12.22 7.49
CA ILE A 418 -16.31 12.74 8.81
C ILE A 418 -16.99 14.09 9.01
N GLY A 419 -17.45 14.37 10.24
CA GLY A 419 -18.43 15.40 10.59
C GLY A 419 -18.29 16.79 9.99
N GLU A 420 -17.12 17.20 9.50
CA GLU A 420 -16.90 18.49 8.84
C GLU A 420 -17.23 18.49 7.34
N GLU A 421 -17.42 17.32 6.74
CA GLU A 421 -17.75 17.16 5.32
C GLU A 421 -19.29 17.12 5.09
N ILE A 422 -20.09 17.20 6.16
CA ILE A 422 -21.57 17.12 6.10
C ILE A 422 -22.21 18.52 5.87
N MET A 423 -21.45 19.59 5.94
CA MET A 423 -21.92 20.94 5.63
C MET A 423 -21.61 21.26 4.15
#